data_eca8e233e181f142295e6638484de58b
#
_entry.id   eca8e233e181f142295e6638484de58b
#
_cell.length_a   1.000
_cell.length_b   1.000
_cell.length_c   1.000
_cell.angle_alpha   90.00
_cell.angle_beta   90.00
_cell.angle_gamma   90.00
#
_symmetry.space_group_name_H-M   'P 1'
#
loop_
_entity.id
_entity.type
_entity.pdbx_description
1 polymer ?
#
loop_
_entity_poly.entity_id
_entity_poly.type
_entity_poly.pdbx_seq_one_letter_code
_entity_poly.pdbx_strand_id
1 'polypeptide(L)'
;MSMVEFFLFMFEKWYLSLPLLIFIILFFASLSKKGGKKISTHELVNINNKGLAKLVDIRKSDEFNAGHIAGSINMPFSDFERRQHELPNREDISIVLICETGSQSGNAGEILQKSGFKDTLILSGGMSEWRLNNLPLI
;
A
#
# COMPACT_ATOMS: atom_id res chain seq x y z
N MET A 1 39.38 5.80 14.06
CA MET A 1 38.51 6.66 14.91
C MET A 1 37.79 5.76 15.91
N SER A 2 37.95 6.05 17.20
CA SER A 2 37.23 5.31 18.22
C SER A 2 35.74 5.71 18.23
N MET A 3 34.87 4.86 18.81
CA MET A 3 33.46 5.22 18.95
C MET A 3 33.25 6.51 19.74
N VAL A 4 34.08 6.75 20.77
CA VAL A 4 34.01 7.97 21.57
C VAL A 4 34.34 9.22 20.74
N GLU A 5 35.39 9.16 19.93
CA GLU A 5 35.78 10.26 19.02
C GLU A 5 34.69 10.54 17.97
N PHE A 6 34.04 9.48 17.47
CA PHE A 6 32.93 9.63 16.55
C PHE A 6 31.73 10.35 17.20
N PHE A 7 31.36 9.96 18.42
CA PHE A 7 30.28 10.62 19.16
C PHE A 7 30.62 12.07 19.51
N LEU A 8 31.86 12.34 19.92
CA LEU A 8 32.32 13.70 20.20
C LEU A 8 32.27 14.56 18.94
N PHE A 9 32.72 14.03 17.81
CA PHE A 9 32.62 14.70 16.50
C PHE A 9 31.16 15.01 16.13
N MET A 10 30.25 14.05 16.29
CA MET A 10 28.82 14.25 16.05
C MET A 10 28.24 15.35 16.93
N PHE A 11 28.67 15.40 18.19
CA PHE A 11 28.20 16.42 19.15
C PHE A 11 28.77 17.80 18.84
N GLU A 12 30.02 17.87 18.48
CA GLU A 12 30.69 19.13 18.11
C GLU A 12 30.15 19.73 16.82
N LYS A 13 29.78 18.86 15.86
CA LYS A 13 29.28 19.24 14.53
C LYS A 13 27.77 18.97 14.37
N TRP A 14 27.00 19.14 15.45
CA TRP A 14 25.56 18.86 15.48
C TRP A 14 24.77 19.54 14.36
N TYR A 15 25.19 20.73 13.95
CA TYR A 15 24.58 21.50 12.87
C TYR A 15 24.70 20.83 11.49
N LEU A 16 25.62 19.84 11.34
CA LEU A 16 25.75 19.03 10.13
C LEU A 16 24.96 17.72 10.26
N SER A 17 24.99 17.11 11.46
CA SER A 17 24.35 15.82 11.70
C SER A 17 22.82 15.93 11.84
N LEU A 18 22.32 17.02 12.41
CA LEU A 18 20.89 17.22 12.61
C LEU A 18 20.09 17.29 11.28
N PRO A 19 20.49 18.11 10.28
CA PRO A 19 19.81 18.10 8.98
C PRO A 19 19.86 16.76 8.28
N LEU A 20 20.98 16.03 8.39
CA LEU A 20 21.12 14.69 7.82
C LEU A 20 20.16 13.72 8.47
N LEU A 21 20.06 13.73 9.79
CA LEU A 21 19.13 12.88 10.53
C LEU A 21 17.69 13.17 10.14
N ILE A 22 17.30 14.44 10.06
CA ILE A 22 15.97 14.85 9.63
C ILE A 22 15.71 14.37 8.20
N PHE A 23 16.66 14.51 7.30
CA PHE A 23 16.54 14.03 5.93
C PHE A 23 16.32 12.53 5.87
N ILE A 24 17.08 11.74 6.64
CA ILE A 24 16.94 10.28 6.72
C ILE A 24 15.54 9.91 7.23
N ILE A 25 15.07 10.56 8.30
CA ILE A 25 13.73 10.31 8.84
C ILE A 25 12.64 10.62 7.83
N LEU A 26 12.72 11.77 7.15
CA LEU A 26 11.75 12.16 6.12
C LEU A 26 11.80 11.24 4.91
N PHE A 27 12.99 10.79 4.52
CA PHE A 27 13.18 9.84 3.42
C PHE A 27 12.50 8.51 3.72
N PHE A 28 12.74 7.92 4.90
CA PHE A 28 12.09 6.67 5.30
C PHE A 28 10.58 6.83 5.50
N ALA A 29 10.14 7.94 6.05
CA ALA A 29 8.70 8.25 6.18
C ALA A 29 8.02 8.38 4.81
N SER A 30 8.72 8.93 3.81
CA SER A 30 8.22 9.01 2.44
C SER A 30 8.09 7.63 1.78
N LEU A 31 9.07 6.76 1.99
CA LEU A 31 9.03 5.40 1.46
C LEU A 31 7.87 4.58 2.03
N SER A 32 7.53 4.77 3.30
CA SER A 32 6.48 4.00 3.97
C SER A 32 5.06 4.35 3.50
N LYS A 33 4.88 5.48 2.82
CA LYS A 33 3.57 5.93 2.30
C LYS A 33 3.39 5.68 0.80
N LYS A 34 4.29 4.90 0.20
CA LYS A 34 4.26 4.63 -1.22
C LYS A 34 2.94 3.97 -1.63
N GLY A 35 2.22 4.64 -2.54
CA GLY A 35 1.04 4.10 -3.18
C GLY A 35 -0.25 4.15 -2.36
N GLY A 36 -0.24 4.65 -1.14
CA GLY A 36 -1.44 4.79 -0.31
C GLY A 36 -1.27 4.27 1.11
N LYS A 37 -2.32 4.46 1.91
CA LYS A 37 -2.36 4.00 3.30
C LYS A 37 -2.55 2.49 3.35
N LYS A 38 -1.76 1.81 4.18
CA LYS A 38 -1.95 0.38 4.47
C LYS A 38 -3.04 0.18 5.50
N ILE A 39 -3.94 -0.78 5.24
CA ILE A 39 -5.01 -1.17 6.15
C ILE A 39 -4.89 -2.65 6.49
N SER A 40 -5.41 -3.03 7.64
CA SER A 40 -5.49 -4.43 8.07
C SER A 40 -6.64 -5.16 7.38
N THR A 41 -6.63 -6.49 7.46
CA THR A 41 -7.74 -7.33 6.99
C THR A 41 -9.04 -6.98 7.70
N HIS A 42 -8.99 -6.68 8.99
CA HIS A 42 -10.15 -6.29 9.79
C HIS A 42 -10.74 -4.95 9.34
N GLU A 43 -9.89 -3.96 9.09
CA GLU A 43 -10.33 -2.66 8.56
C GLU A 43 -10.95 -2.81 7.17
N LEU A 44 -10.36 -3.67 6.32
CA LEU A 44 -10.92 -3.97 5.00
C LEU A 44 -12.34 -4.52 5.11
N VAL A 45 -12.55 -5.53 5.94
CA VAL A 45 -13.88 -6.13 6.16
C VAL A 45 -14.88 -5.07 6.61
N ASN A 46 -14.48 -4.21 7.54
CA ASN A 46 -15.34 -3.15 8.07
C ASN A 46 -15.78 -2.16 6.98
N ILE A 47 -14.84 -1.61 6.21
CA ILE A 47 -15.18 -0.64 5.15
C ILE A 47 -15.94 -1.30 4.00
N ASN A 48 -15.62 -2.55 3.67
CA ASN A 48 -16.31 -3.29 2.63
C ASN A 48 -17.77 -3.57 3.01
N ASN A 49 -18.02 -3.96 4.25
CA ASN A 49 -19.38 -4.19 4.76
C ASN A 49 -20.23 -2.92 4.75
N LYS A 50 -19.63 -1.75 4.88
CA LYS A 50 -20.30 -0.45 4.78
C LYS A 50 -20.54 0.01 3.34
N GLY A 51 -20.06 -0.72 2.34
CA GLY A 51 -20.18 -0.33 0.92
C GLY A 51 -19.29 0.85 0.53
N LEU A 52 -18.25 1.14 1.29
CA LEU A 52 -17.36 2.29 1.10
C LEU A 52 -16.07 1.95 0.34
N ALA A 53 -15.94 0.71 -0.11
CA ALA A 53 -14.72 0.24 -0.75
C ALA A 53 -15.00 -0.42 -2.11
N LYS A 54 -14.13 -0.18 -3.07
CA LYS A 54 -14.00 -0.95 -4.30
C LYS A 54 -12.73 -1.78 -4.20
N LEU A 55 -12.88 -3.10 -4.17
CA LEU A 55 -11.76 -4.02 -4.04
C LEU A 55 -11.20 -4.38 -5.41
N VAL A 56 -9.90 -4.21 -5.59
CA VAL A 56 -9.19 -4.49 -6.84
C VAL A 56 -8.07 -5.47 -6.57
N ASP A 57 -8.20 -6.68 -7.07
CA ASP A 57 -7.18 -7.71 -7.01
C ASP A 57 -6.27 -7.60 -8.23
N ILE A 58 -5.02 -7.23 -8.01
CA ILE A 58 -4.03 -7.00 -9.08
C ILE A 58 -3.18 -8.23 -9.38
N ARG A 59 -3.52 -9.38 -8.82
CA ARG A 59 -2.85 -10.65 -9.13
C ARG A 59 -3.20 -11.13 -10.55
N LYS A 60 -2.50 -12.13 -11.00
CA LYS A 60 -2.81 -12.78 -12.29
C LYS A 60 -4.20 -13.42 -12.24
N SER A 61 -4.82 -13.55 -13.40
CA SER A 61 -6.20 -14.09 -13.51
C SER A 61 -6.34 -15.51 -12.98
N ASP A 62 -5.34 -16.37 -13.15
CA ASP A 62 -5.34 -17.74 -12.63
C ASP A 62 -5.29 -17.77 -11.09
N GLU A 63 -4.52 -16.88 -10.47
CA GLU A 63 -4.49 -16.73 -9.01
C GLU A 63 -5.81 -16.21 -8.46
N PHE A 64 -6.41 -15.25 -9.14
CA PHE A 64 -7.72 -14.70 -8.79
C PHE A 64 -8.82 -15.79 -8.87
N ASN A 65 -8.83 -16.57 -9.94
CA ASN A 65 -9.81 -17.63 -10.16
C ASN A 65 -9.64 -18.79 -9.16
N ALA A 66 -8.43 -19.01 -8.65
CA ALA A 66 -8.17 -20.01 -7.63
C ALA A 66 -8.74 -19.66 -6.25
N GLY A 67 -9.01 -18.39 -6.00
CA GLY A 67 -9.60 -17.90 -4.76
C GLY A 67 -9.34 -16.42 -4.57
N HIS A 68 -10.40 -15.66 -4.28
CA HIS A 68 -10.34 -14.21 -4.10
C HIS A 68 -11.32 -13.71 -3.05
N ILE A 69 -11.18 -12.48 -2.63
CA ILE A 69 -12.09 -11.84 -1.68
C ILE A 69 -13.40 -11.51 -2.38
N ALA A 70 -14.52 -11.85 -1.77
CA ALA A 70 -15.86 -11.58 -2.31
C ALA A 70 -16.04 -10.08 -2.61
N GLY A 71 -16.56 -9.79 -3.80
CA GLY A 71 -16.76 -8.41 -4.27
C GLY A 71 -15.55 -7.77 -4.91
N SER A 72 -14.40 -8.43 -4.93
CA SER A 72 -13.23 -7.91 -5.64
C SER A 72 -13.32 -8.15 -7.14
N ILE A 73 -12.76 -7.21 -7.91
CA ILE A 73 -12.59 -7.36 -9.36
C ILE A 73 -11.12 -7.70 -9.64
N ASN A 74 -10.89 -8.49 -10.68
CA ASN A 74 -9.54 -8.80 -11.13
C ASN A 74 -9.08 -7.77 -12.17
N MET A 75 -8.00 -7.10 -11.85
CA MET A 75 -7.33 -6.17 -12.75
C MET A 75 -5.82 -6.44 -12.65
N PRO A 76 -5.30 -7.43 -13.39
CA PRO A 76 -3.89 -7.80 -13.31
C PRO A 76 -2.97 -6.60 -13.44
N PHE A 77 -1.87 -6.58 -12.67
CA PHE A 77 -0.95 -5.45 -12.65
C PHE A 77 -0.43 -5.07 -14.04
N SER A 78 -0.23 -6.05 -14.93
CA SER A 78 0.20 -5.83 -16.31
C SER A 78 -0.78 -4.97 -17.12
N ASP A 79 -2.07 -5.04 -16.80
CA ASP A 79 -3.14 -4.27 -17.47
C ASP A 79 -3.61 -3.07 -16.65
N PHE A 80 -3.11 -2.89 -15.45
CA PHE A 80 -3.65 -1.97 -14.47
C PHE A 80 -3.63 -0.52 -14.96
N GLU A 81 -2.50 -0.05 -15.49
CA GLU A 81 -2.36 1.31 -15.98
C GLU A 81 -3.33 1.62 -17.13
N ARG A 82 -3.53 0.66 -18.01
CA ARG A 82 -4.47 0.79 -19.15
C ARG A 82 -5.93 0.78 -18.68
N ARG A 83 -6.24 0.00 -17.65
CA ARG A 83 -7.61 -0.25 -17.18
C ARG A 83 -8.05 0.61 -16.00
N GLN A 84 -7.19 1.44 -15.45
CA GLN A 84 -7.50 2.25 -14.26
C GLN A 84 -8.70 3.18 -14.44
N HIS A 85 -9.02 3.58 -15.66
CA HIS A 85 -10.19 4.41 -15.98
C HIS A 85 -11.53 3.72 -15.70
N GLU A 86 -11.53 2.40 -15.57
CA GLU A 86 -12.72 1.62 -15.20
C GLU A 86 -13.09 1.78 -13.71
N LEU A 87 -12.18 2.32 -12.90
CA LEU A 87 -12.36 2.46 -11.46
C LEU A 87 -13.10 3.76 -11.12
N PRO A 88 -14.01 3.73 -10.11
CA PRO A 88 -14.71 4.93 -9.68
C PRO A 88 -13.73 5.89 -9.01
N ASN A 89 -13.66 7.13 -9.49
CA ASN A 89 -12.91 8.20 -8.84
C ASN A 89 -13.88 9.10 -8.09
N ARG A 90 -14.37 8.62 -6.96
CA ARG A 90 -15.35 9.30 -6.10
C ARG A 90 -14.78 9.44 -4.70
N GLU A 91 -15.13 10.54 -4.03
CA GLU A 91 -14.65 10.83 -2.67
C GLU A 91 -15.27 9.92 -1.61
N ASP A 92 -16.44 9.34 -1.87
CA ASP A 92 -17.17 8.47 -0.96
C ASP A 92 -16.77 6.99 -1.06
N ILE A 93 -15.91 6.62 -2.02
CA ILE A 93 -15.46 5.25 -2.22
C ILE A 93 -13.94 5.18 -2.23
N SER A 94 -13.39 4.33 -1.37
CA SER A 94 -11.96 4.03 -1.34
C SER A 94 -11.62 2.90 -2.31
N ILE A 95 -10.56 3.05 -3.07
CA ILE A 95 -10.00 1.96 -3.87
C ILE A 95 -9.04 1.16 -3.00
N VAL A 96 -9.34 -0.11 -2.79
CA VAL A 96 -8.46 -1.01 -2.01
C VAL A 96 -7.74 -1.95 -2.96
N LEU A 97 -6.43 -1.85 -2.99
CA LEU A 97 -5.57 -2.68 -3.83
C LEU A 97 -5.11 -3.92 -3.08
N ILE A 98 -5.26 -5.06 -3.73
CA ILE A 98 -4.95 -6.38 -3.16
C ILE A 98 -3.98 -7.09 -4.09
N CYS A 99 -2.83 -7.50 -3.55
CA CYS A 99 -1.90 -8.40 -4.23
C CYS A 99 -1.56 -9.58 -3.31
N GLU A 100 -0.62 -10.43 -3.68
CA GLU A 100 -0.29 -11.60 -2.86
C GLU A 100 0.33 -11.23 -1.52
N THR A 101 1.28 -10.31 -1.49
CA THR A 101 2.05 -9.94 -0.28
C THR A 101 1.94 -8.47 0.12
N GLY A 102 1.29 -7.64 -0.69
CA GLY A 102 1.20 -6.20 -0.47
C GLY A 102 2.27 -5.36 -1.20
N SER A 103 3.28 -5.97 -1.82
CA SER A 103 4.39 -5.27 -2.46
C SER A 103 4.01 -4.58 -3.78
N GLN A 104 3.30 -5.27 -4.67
CA GLN A 104 2.87 -4.69 -5.95
C GLN A 104 1.75 -3.67 -5.80
N SER A 105 0.97 -3.77 -4.73
CA SER A 105 -0.11 -2.81 -4.44
C SER A 105 0.41 -1.39 -4.27
N GLY A 106 1.61 -1.21 -3.71
CA GLY A 106 2.25 0.10 -3.61
C GLY A 106 2.50 0.73 -4.98
N ASN A 107 2.99 -0.06 -5.94
CA ASN A 107 3.23 0.41 -7.30
C ASN A 107 1.92 0.77 -8.02
N ALA A 108 0.90 -0.07 -7.89
CA ALA A 108 -0.43 0.21 -8.44
C ALA A 108 -1.05 1.47 -7.81
N GLY A 109 -0.89 1.65 -6.51
CA GLY A 109 -1.35 2.85 -5.81
C GLY A 109 -0.67 4.12 -6.29
N GLU A 110 0.62 4.08 -6.61
CA GLU A 110 1.32 5.21 -7.21
C GLU A 110 0.74 5.59 -8.58
N ILE A 111 0.41 4.60 -9.40
CA ILE A 111 -0.24 4.84 -10.71
C ILE A 111 -1.56 5.58 -10.51
N LEU A 112 -2.39 5.13 -9.55
CA LEU A 112 -3.66 5.78 -9.24
C LEU A 112 -3.48 7.20 -8.72
N GLN A 113 -2.53 7.42 -7.82
CA GLN A 113 -2.24 8.74 -7.27
C GLN A 113 -1.80 9.74 -8.35
N LYS A 114 -0.97 9.32 -9.29
CA LYS A 114 -0.56 10.12 -10.44
C LYS A 114 -1.73 10.45 -11.38
N SER A 115 -2.75 9.61 -11.40
CA SER A 115 -3.97 9.80 -12.21
C SER A 115 -5.08 10.56 -11.48
N GLY A 116 -4.81 11.06 -10.26
CA GLY A 116 -5.73 11.90 -9.51
C GLY A 116 -6.66 11.18 -8.53
N PHE A 117 -6.48 9.88 -8.31
CA PHE A 117 -7.21 9.15 -7.27
C PHE A 117 -6.67 9.54 -5.89
N LYS A 118 -7.54 10.08 -5.02
CA LYS A 118 -7.14 10.62 -3.72
C LYS A 118 -7.17 9.59 -2.61
N ASP A 119 -8.14 8.66 -2.63
CA ASP A 119 -8.38 7.71 -1.55
C ASP A 119 -8.04 6.29 -2.01
N THR A 120 -6.76 5.97 -1.96
CA THR A 120 -6.21 4.67 -2.32
C THR A 120 -5.69 3.99 -1.05
N LEU A 121 -6.15 2.77 -0.82
CA LEU A 121 -5.76 1.93 0.31
C LEU A 121 -5.07 0.67 -0.18
N ILE A 122 -4.20 0.12 0.65
CA ILE A 122 -3.46 -1.12 0.36
C ILE A 122 -3.75 -2.13 1.46
N LEU A 123 -4.14 -3.35 1.08
CA LEU A 123 -4.29 -4.44 2.04
C LEU A 123 -2.90 -4.87 2.52
N SER A 124 -2.61 -4.59 3.78
CA SER A 124 -1.34 -4.97 4.41
C SER A 124 -1.18 -6.49 4.41
N GLY A 125 -0.04 -6.97 3.91
CA GLY A 125 0.23 -8.40 3.80
C GLY A 125 -0.53 -9.11 2.66
N GLY A 126 -1.44 -8.43 1.97
CA GLY A 126 -2.17 -8.96 0.83
C GLY A 126 -2.97 -10.22 1.11
N MET A 127 -3.11 -11.08 0.10
CA MET A 127 -3.84 -12.35 0.22
C MET A 127 -3.19 -13.33 1.18
N SER A 128 -1.87 -13.26 1.37
CA SER A 128 -1.17 -14.09 2.34
C SER A 128 -1.69 -13.84 3.76
N GLU A 129 -1.82 -12.59 4.14
CA GLU A 129 -2.35 -12.21 5.46
C GLU A 129 -3.84 -12.55 5.59
N TRP A 130 -4.61 -12.39 4.51
CA TRP A 130 -6.02 -12.77 4.47
C TRP A 130 -6.22 -14.25 4.79
N ARG A 131 -5.40 -15.13 4.17
CA ARG A 131 -5.43 -16.58 4.42
C ARG A 131 -4.97 -16.93 5.83
N LEU A 132 -3.94 -16.27 6.35
CA LEU A 132 -3.45 -16.50 7.71
C LEU A 132 -4.51 -16.19 8.77
N ASN A 133 -5.37 -15.22 8.51
CA ASN A 133 -6.49 -14.86 9.38
C ASN A 133 -7.74 -15.74 9.14
N ASN A 134 -7.64 -16.77 8.32
CA ASN A 134 -8.73 -17.72 7.99
C ASN A 134 -10.00 -17.02 7.50
N LEU A 135 -9.85 -15.94 6.75
CA LEU A 135 -10.98 -15.20 6.19
C LEU A 135 -11.48 -15.89 4.91
N PRO A 136 -12.80 -15.76 4.60
CA PRO A 136 -13.41 -16.52 3.51
C PRO A 136 -12.94 -16.06 2.13
N LEU A 137 -12.84 -17.03 1.22
CA LEU A 137 -12.55 -16.84 -0.20
C LEU A 137 -13.68 -17.41 -1.05
N ILE A 138 -13.86 -16.87 -2.21
CA ILE A 138 -14.74 -17.41 -3.24
C ILE A 138 -13.99 -17.75 -4.50
#